data_bfbe6c78c537d5facae2f863028f9f31
#
_entry.id   bfbe6c78c537d5facae2f863028f9f31
#
_cell.length_a   1.000
_cell.length_b   1.000
_cell.length_c   1.000
_cell.angle_alpha   90.00
_cell.angle_beta   90.00
_cell.angle_gamma   90.00
#
_symmetry.space_group_name_H-M   'P 1'
#
loop_
_entity.id
_entity.type
_entity.pdbx_description
1 polymer ?
#
loop_
_entity_poly.entity_id
_entity_poly.type
_entity_poly.pdbx_seq_one_letter_code
_entity_poly.pdbx_strand_id
1 'polypeptide(L)'
;MAALAEAYSFEWLVIAACNVNRVVALPALREVLARPDFRKLWSVRLVGQFSDGLLQAALATFVLFSPERQPDAVKVAAAFAILYLPYSAIGPFAGVFLDRWRRRDVLVRANLLKALVTLPVVAFVLAGNDGLGLGVTVLTVLGIGRFVLAGLSASLPHVVDGRDLVTANALTPTSGTIAAAIGALVGVTVRSVVGGGDFGSEVILILAAIGFALAGVLALRIGKDTLGPSGEKPADSIRGVVSGLVDGLRVLGQDRIPRRAITVVGMHRIAFGVLTAGALLLVRETFNETVQADSALGQFAIITAAAAIGALIGAVLTPGATRRYGAVRWSGFALLQAGTLGAGLIFIGAVTPAFAALLGGALSMGFAGQSVKVCSDTLIQRHIPDDHLGRVFALFDMIVNVALVFGITLMAFISPISGQAPWAYAGVGVLLISTAAWYQRGKSNRLPSHTDS
;
A
#
# COMPACT_ATOMS: atom_id res chain seq x y z
N MET A 1 22.32 7.48 -24.14
CA MET A 1 22.37 6.02 -24.07
C MET A 1 23.67 5.51 -23.42
N ALA A 2 24.84 5.88 -23.89
CA ALA A 2 26.12 5.46 -23.29
C ALA A 2 26.33 5.92 -21.84
N ALA A 3 26.00 7.14 -21.48
CA ALA A 3 26.08 7.66 -20.10
C ALA A 3 25.07 7.02 -19.11
N LEU A 4 24.01 6.39 -19.61
CA LEU A 4 23.08 5.59 -18.81
C LEU A 4 23.61 4.15 -18.61
N ALA A 5 24.31 3.61 -19.60
CA ALA A 5 24.91 2.27 -19.54
C ALA A 5 26.10 2.22 -18.57
N GLU A 6 26.93 3.27 -18.49
CA GLU A 6 28.05 3.36 -17.53
C GLU A 6 27.55 3.52 -16.07
N ALA A 7 26.39 4.16 -15.85
CA ALA A 7 25.83 4.30 -14.52
C ALA A 7 25.20 3.00 -13.95
N TYR A 8 24.91 2.03 -14.82
CA TYR A 8 24.17 0.80 -14.48
C TYR A 8 24.81 -0.46 -15.08
N SER A 9 26.15 -0.58 -15.05
CA SER A 9 26.82 -1.79 -15.50
C SER A 9 26.37 -3.02 -14.69
N PHE A 10 26.32 -4.16 -15.36
CA PHE A 10 25.93 -5.48 -14.79
C PHE A 10 26.73 -5.85 -13.53
N GLU A 11 27.95 -5.30 -13.37
CA GLU A 11 28.74 -5.43 -12.14
C GLU A 11 27.99 -4.97 -10.87
N TRP A 12 27.12 -3.98 -10.98
CA TRP A 12 26.32 -3.50 -9.86
C TRP A 12 25.28 -4.51 -9.34
N LEU A 13 24.72 -5.30 -10.25
CA LEU A 13 23.77 -6.38 -9.90
C LEU A 13 24.49 -7.54 -9.20
N VAL A 14 25.69 -7.89 -9.66
CA VAL A 14 26.51 -8.97 -9.07
C VAL A 14 27.07 -8.53 -7.71
N ILE A 15 27.52 -7.29 -7.56
CA ILE A 15 28.04 -6.75 -6.29
C ILE A 15 26.91 -6.61 -5.27
N ALA A 16 25.70 -6.26 -5.68
CA ALA A 16 24.52 -6.23 -4.80
C ALA A 16 24.15 -7.65 -4.31
N ALA A 17 24.21 -8.65 -5.17
CA ALA A 17 23.91 -10.05 -4.83
C ALA A 17 24.97 -10.69 -3.92
N CYS A 18 26.27 -10.41 -4.13
CA CYS A 18 27.38 -10.97 -3.33
C CYS A 18 27.50 -10.39 -1.91
N ASN A 19 26.89 -9.23 -1.60
CA ASN A 19 26.96 -8.58 -0.29
C ASN A 19 25.64 -8.60 0.49
N VAL A 20 24.80 -9.62 0.32
CA VAL A 20 23.49 -9.75 1.00
C VAL A 20 23.62 -9.57 2.53
N ASN A 21 24.66 -10.09 3.16
CA ASN A 21 24.89 -9.93 4.61
C ASN A 21 25.22 -8.48 5.05
N ARG A 22 25.70 -7.62 4.14
CA ARG A 22 25.91 -6.18 4.41
C ARG A 22 24.70 -5.33 4.00
N VAL A 23 23.87 -5.83 3.11
CA VAL A 23 22.68 -5.14 2.61
C VAL A 23 21.48 -5.39 3.54
N VAL A 24 21.42 -6.54 4.19
CA VAL A 24 20.37 -6.80 5.21
C VAL A 24 20.72 -6.04 6.49
N ALA A 25 19.95 -5.01 6.79
CA ALA A 25 20.16 -4.13 7.95
C ALA A 25 19.73 -4.80 9.28
N LEU A 26 20.20 -6.03 9.55
CA LEU A 26 19.90 -6.77 10.78
C LEU A 26 20.17 -5.98 12.06
N PRO A 27 21.30 -5.23 12.19
CA PRO A 27 21.53 -4.38 13.37
C PRO A 27 20.45 -3.32 13.54
N ALA A 28 20.08 -2.61 12.46
CA ALA A 28 19.04 -1.59 12.50
C ALA A 28 17.65 -2.17 12.80
N LEU A 29 17.34 -3.35 12.29
CA LEU A 29 16.12 -4.06 12.64
C LEU A 29 16.05 -4.37 14.13
N ARG A 30 17.18 -4.84 14.70
CA ARG A 30 17.29 -5.11 16.14
C ARG A 30 17.16 -3.84 16.97
N GLU A 31 17.77 -2.73 16.54
CA GLU A 31 17.65 -1.42 17.20
C GLU A 31 16.20 -0.92 17.22
N VAL A 32 15.50 -0.99 16.08
CA VAL A 32 14.08 -0.60 15.97
C VAL A 32 13.21 -1.47 16.89
N LEU A 33 13.40 -2.80 16.85
CA LEU A 33 12.65 -3.74 17.68
C LEU A 33 12.98 -3.67 19.18
N ALA A 34 14.14 -3.15 19.56
CA ALA A 34 14.50 -2.94 20.96
C ALA A 34 13.70 -1.80 21.61
N ARG A 35 13.17 -0.84 20.82
CA ARG A 35 12.44 0.32 21.33
C ARG A 35 11.04 -0.06 21.85
N PRO A 36 10.72 0.21 23.12
CA PRO A 36 9.46 -0.23 23.70
C PRO A 36 8.23 0.43 23.06
N ASP A 37 8.30 1.73 22.75
CA ASP A 37 7.16 2.45 22.17
C ASP A 37 6.94 2.08 20.70
N PHE A 38 8.00 1.78 19.96
CA PHE A 38 7.86 1.19 18.62
C PHE A 38 7.14 -0.17 18.69
N ARG A 39 7.50 -1.06 19.60
CA ARG A 39 6.82 -2.37 19.76
C ARG A 39 5.35 -2.24 20.10
N LYS A 40 4.98 -1.26 20.94
CA LYS A 40 3.58 -0.97 21.25
C LYS A 40 2.82 -0.52 20.00
N LEU A 41 3.36 0.45 19.24
CA LEU A 41 2.77 0.94 18.00
C LEU A 41 2.67 -0.18 16.95
N TRP A 42 3.72 -0.97 16.81
CA TRP A 42 3.79 -2.11 15.90
C TRP A 42 2.77 -3.21 16.24
N SER A 43 2.56 -3.51 17.53
CA SER A 43 1.54 -4.48 17.97
C SER A 43 0.12 -4.04 17.59
N VAL A 44 -0.21 -2.75 17.73
CA VAL A 44 -1.49 -2.18 17.28
C VAL A 44 -1.67 -2.42 15.78
N ARG A 45 -0.62 -2.19 14.98
CA ARG A 45 -0.65 -2.41 13.54
C ARG A 45 -0.87 -3.89 13.19
N LEU A 46 -0.11 -4.79 13.80
CA LEU A 46 -0.18 -6.22 13.49
C LEU A 46 -1.57 -6.79 13.79
N VAL A 47 -2.11 -6.50 14.97
CA VAL A 47 -3.44 -6.99 15.38
C VAL A 47 -4.53 -6.37 14.51
N GLY A 48 -4.46 -5.06 14.23
CA GLY A 48 -5.42 -4.38 13.37
C GLY A 48 -5.41 -4.93 11.94
N GLN A 49 -4.22 -5.14 11.33
CA GLN A 49 -4.13 -5.66 9.97
C GLN A 49 -4.44 -7.17 9.87
N PHE A 50 -4.13 -7.97 10.90
CA PHE A 50 -4.61 -9.35 10.99
C PHE A 50 -6.16 -9.38 10.95
N SER A 51 -6.82 -8.51 11.71
CA SER A 51 -8.27 -8.39 11.72
C SER A 51 -8.83 -7.86 10.39
N ASP A 52 -8.08 -7.01 9.68
CA ASP A 52 -8.39 -6.62 8.29
C ASP A 52 -8.38 -7.82 7.34
N GLY A 53 -7.44 -8.74 7.54
CA GLY A 53 -7.37 -9.99 6.78
C GLY A 53 -8.58 -10.88 7.03
N LEU A 54 -8.99 -11.06 8.30
CA LEU A 54 -10.22 -11.77 8.65
C LEU A 54 -11.44 -11.15 7.96
N LEU A 55 -11.59 -9.82 8.06
CA LEU A 55 -12.67 -9.08 7.41
C LEU A 55 -12.68 -9.33 5.89
N GLN A 56 -11.53 -9.23 5.23
CA GLN A 56 -11.41 -9.47 3.79
C GLN A 56 -11.79 -10.90 3.41
N ALA A 57 -11.39 -11.90 4.21
CA ALA A 57 -11.77 -13.29 3.98
C ALA A 57 -13.29 -13.50 4.04
N ALA A 58 -13.95 -12.86 5.01
CA ALA A 58 -15.41 -12.91 5.12
C ALA A 58 -16.10 -12.22 3.93
N LEU A 59 -15.56 -11.07 3.47
CA LEU A 59 -16.13 -10.29 2.38
C LEU A 59 -15.85 -10.88 0.99
N ALA A 60 -14.84 -11.73 0.83
CA ALA A 60 -14.48 -12.33 -0.45
C ALA A 60 -15.60 -13.20 -1.07
N THR A 61 -16.63 -13.55 -0.30
CA THR A 61 -17.81 -14.26 -0.80
C THR A 61 -18.84 -13.36 -1.49
N PHE A 62 -18.78 -12.05 -1.22
CA PHE A 62 -19.70 -11.09 -1.81
C PHE A 62 -19.14 -10.54 -3.12
N VAL A 63 -19.86 -10.74 -4.22
CA VAL A 63 -19.45 -10.34 -5.58
C VAL A 63 -19.11 -8.85 -5.69
N LEU A 64 -19.80 -8.00 -4.90
CA LEU A 64 -19.57 -6.55 -4.89
C LEU A 64 -18.13 -6.18 -4.48
N PHE A 65 -17.48 -7.00 -3.65
CA PHE A 65 -16.13 -6.76 -3.14
C PHE A 65 -15.06 -7.64 -3.79
N SER A 66 -15.42 -8.33 -4.88
CA SER A 66 -14.54 -9.23 -5.64
C SER A 66 -14.41 -8.75 -7.09
N PRO A 67 -13.50 -7.76 -7.37
CA PRO A 67 -13.30 -7.24 -8.72
C PRO A 67 -12.98 -8.33 -9.74
N GLU A 68 -12.28 -9.39 -9.30
CA GLU A 68 -11.88 -10.52 -10.13
C GLU A 68 -13.06 -11.39 -10.60
N ARG A 69 -14.22 -11.27 -9.96
CA ARG A 69 -15.47 -11.99 -10.36
C ARG A 69 -16.37 -11.19 -11.28
N GLN A 70 -16.01 -9.93 -11.58
CA GLN A 70 -16.81 -9.06 -12.44
C GLN A 70 -16.75 -9.54 -13.91
N PRO A 71 -17.87 -9.48 -14.65
CA PRO A 71 -17.98 -10.12 -15.98
C PRO A 71 -17.18 -9.42 -17.08
N ASP A 72 -16.91 -8.13 -16.95
CA ASP A 72 -16.21 -7.34 -17.97
C ASP A 72 -15.20 -6.34 -17.36
N ALA A 73 -14.28 -5.85 -18.19
CA ALA A 73 -13.21 -4.94 -17.77
C ALA A 73 -13.72 -3.64 -17.13
N VAL A 74 -14.85 -3.10 -17.63
CA VAL A 74 -15.43 -1.85 -17.11
C VAL A 74 -16.01 -2.09 -15.71
N LYS A 75 -16.67 -3.22 -15.49
CA LYS A 75 -17.19 -3.60 -14.17
C LYS A 75 -16.06 -3.94 -13.18
N VAL A 76 -14.97 -4.56 -13.67
CA VAL A 76 -13.73 -4.71 -12.87
C VAL A 76 -13.22 -3.35 -12.42
N ALA A 77 -13.08 -2.39 -13.33
CA ALA A 77 -12.64 -1.03 -12.98
C ALA A 77 -13.62 -0.33 -12.02
N ALA A 78 -14.92 -0.49 -12.22
CA ALA A 78 -15.94 0.05 -11.32
C ALA A 78 -15.87 -0.56 -9.92
N ALA A 79 -15.65 -1.87 -9.79
CA ALA A 79 -15.46 -2.53 -8.50
C ALA A 79 -14.21 -2.03 -7.77
N PHE A 80 -13.08 -1.87 -8.46
CA PHE A 80 -11.90 -1.23 -7.89
C PHE A 80 -12.16 0.23 -7.51
N ALA A 81 -12.90 0.98 -8.33
CA ALA A 81 -13.28 2.36 -8.00
C ALA A 81 -14.14 2.41 -6.72
N ILE A 82 -15.12 1.54 -6.58
CA ILE A 82 -15.96 1.42 -5.38
C ILE A 82 -15.11 1.08 -4.15
N LEU A 83 -14.12 0.19 -4.30
CA LEU A 83 -13.25 -0.18 -3.18
C LEU A 83 -12.26 0.91 -2.77
N TYR A 84 -11.74 1.70 -3.71
CA TYR A 84 -10.61 2.61 -3.43
C TYR A 84 -10.98 4.10 -3.41
N LEU A 85 -11.96 4.57 -4.23
CA LEU A 85 -12.27 6.00 -4.32
C LEU A 85 -12.98 6.58 -3.09
N PRO A 86 -13.93 5.89 -2.41
CA PRO A 86 -14.56 6.44 -1.20
C PRO A 86 -13.54 6.76 -0.11
N TYR A 87 -12.47 5.95 0.03
CA TYR A 87 -11.40 6.23 0.98
C TYR A 87 -10.59 7.46 0.58
N SER A 88 -10.38 7.66 -0.72
CA SER A 88 -9.67 8.83 -1.22
C SER A 88 -10.44 10.12 -0.96
N ALA A 89 -11.77 10.06 -0.90
CA ALA A 89 -12.60 11.20 -0.52
C ALA A 89 -12.56 11.48 0.99
N ILE A 90 -12.51 10.44 1.83
CA ILE A 90 -12.50 10.56 3.30
C ILE A 90 -11.10 10.80 3.85
N GLY A 91 -10.07 10.26 3.20
CA GLY A 91 -8.66 10.33 3.63
C GLY A 91 -8.17 11.73 3.98
N PRO A 92 -8.40 12.74 3.12
CA PRO A 92 -8.03 14.11 3.38
C PRO A 92 -8.60 14.71 4.67
N PHE A 93 -9.85 14.39 4.99
CA PHE A 93 -10.47 14.82 6.25
C PHE A 93 -9.76 14.17 7.45
N ALA A 94 -9.35 12.91 7.31
CA ALA A 94 -8.62 12.19 8.33
C ALA A 94 -7.30 12.86 8.72
N GLY A 95 -6.54 13.40 7.74
CA GLY A 95 -5.27 14.07 7.97
C GLY A 95 -5.38 15.27 8.89
N VAL A 96 -6.40 16.10 8.71
CA VAL A 96 -6.62 17.28 9.56
C VAL A 96 -6.86 16.90 11.02
N PHE A 97 -7.57 15.80 11.27
CA PHE A 97 -7.79 15.30 12.63
C PHE A 97 -6.50 14.72 13.23
N LEU A 98 -5.65 14.04 12.42
CA LEU A 98 -4.37 13.49 12.86
C LEU A 98 -3.35 14.55 13.27
N ASP A 99 -3.42 15.75 12.70
CA ASP A 99 -2.54 16.87 13.03
C ASP A 99 -3.03 17.65 14.27
N ARG A 100 -4.27 17.45 14.68
CA ARG A 100 -4.90 18.19 15.78
C ARG A 100 -5.13 17.36 17.04
N TRP A 101 -5.49 16.10 16.86
CA TRP A 101 -5.78 15.20 17.97
C TRP A 101 -4.56 14.37 18.33
N ARG A 102 -4.44 14.01 19.59
CA ARG A 102 -3.43 13.05 20.05
C ARG A 102 -3.56 11.76 19.25
N ARG A 103 -2.56 11.42 18.46
CA ARG A 103 -2.59 10.24 17.56
C ARG A 103 -2.88 8.95 18.32
N ARG A 104 -2.41 8.83 19.57
CA ARG A 104 -2.75 7.70 20.44
C ARG A 104 -4.26 7.57 20.62
N ASP A 105 -4.96 8.66 20.97
CA ASP A 105 -6.40 8.63 21.21
C ASP A 105 -7.18 8.41 19.91
N VAL A 106 -6.67 8.89 18.80
CA VAL A 106 -7.18 8.57 17.45
C VAL A 106 -7.08 7.06 17.19
N LEU A 107 -5.92 6.44 17.42
CA LEU A 107 -5.74 5.00 17.24
C LEU A 107 -6.68 4.18 18.11
N VAL A 108 -6.89 4.58 19.38
CA VAL A 108 -7.85 3.94 20.29
C VAL A 108 -9.27 4.06 19.75
N ARG A 109 -9.75 5.29 19.54
CA ARG A 109 -11.14 5.56 19.13
C ARG A 109 -11.45 4.97 17.77
N ALA A 110 -10.56 5.10 16.80
CA ALA A 110 -10.77 4.60 15.45
C ALA A 110 -10.84 3.06 15.41
N ASN A 111 -9.98 2.35 16.14
CA ASN A 111 -10.05 0.89 16.19
C ASN A 111 -11.31 0.40 16.94
N LEU A 112 -11.71 1.05 18.03
CA LEU A 112 -12.97 0.73 18.73
C LEU A 112 -14.19 1.03 17.86
N LEU A 113 -14.20 2.16 17.14
CA LEU A 113 -15.27 2.49 16.19
C LEU A 113 -15.33 1.47 15.06
N LYS A 114 -14.17 1.04 14.55
CA LYS A 114 -14.08 0.00 13.53
C LYS A 114 -14.69 -1.32 14.01
N ALA A 115 -14.38 -1.73 15.25
CA ALA A 115 -15.00 -2.89 15.88
C ALA A 115 -16.53 -2.74 15.97
N LEU A 116 -17.01 -1.58 16.42
CA LEU A 116 -18.45 -1.30 16.56
C LEU A 116 -19.16 -1.32 15.19
N VAL A 117 -18.59 -0.69 14.16
CA VAL A 117 -19.19 -0.64 12.80
C VAL A 117 -19.10 -2.00 12.10
N THR A 118 -18.24 -2.91 12.53
CA THR A 118 -18.23 -4.28 12.02
C THR A 118 -19.46 -5.09 12.49
N LEU A 119 -20.08 -4.76 13.62
CA LEU A 119 -21.27 -5.46 14.11
C LEU A 119 -22.51 -5.32 13.17
N PRO A 120 -22.87 -4.15 12.64
CA PRO A 120 -23.84 -4.05 11.57
C PRO A 120 -23.50 -4.89 10.33
N VAL A 121 -22.22 -5.06 9.95
CA VAL A 121 -21.84 -5.96 8.86
C VAL A 121 -22.27 -7.40 9.19
N VAL A 122 -22.03 -7.86 10.43
CA VAL A 122 -22.52 -9.17 10.92
C VAL A 122 -24.05 -9.27 10.80
N ALA A 123 -24.77 -8.22 11.23
CA ALA A 123 -26.23 -8.22 11.17
C ALA A 123 -26.78 -8.28 9.74
N PHE A 124 -26.16 -7.61 8.77
CA PHE A 124 -26.54 -7.68 7.36
C PHE A 124 -26.29 -9.09 6.78
N VAL A 125 -25.17 -9.72 7.13
CA VAL A 125 -24.84 -11.08 6.69
C VAL A 125 -25.83 -12.08 7.28
N LEU A 126 -26.14 -11.99 8.58
CA LEU A 126 -27.16 -12.79 9.27
C LEU A 126 -28.55 -12.69 8.61
N ALA A 127 -28.90 -11.49 8.16
CA ALA A 127 -30.19 -11.24 7.50
C ALA A 127 -30.21 -11.65 6.01
N GLY A 128 -29.11 -12.19 5.46
CA GLY A 128 -28.97 -12.49 4.03
C GLY A 128 -29.11 -11.25 3.13
N ASN A 129 -28.81 -10.06 3.66
CA ASN A 129 -28.98 -8.78 2.96
C ASN A 129 -27.64 -8.31 2.41
N ASP A 130 -27.44 -8.50 1.11
CA ASP A 130 -26.24 -8.12 0.34
C ASP A 130 -26.37 -6.76 -0.37
N GLY A 131 -27.39 -5.97 -0.01
CA GLY A 131 -27.72 -4.70 -0.64
C GLY A 131 -26.80 -3.53 -0.26
N LEU A 132 -27.27 -2.33 -0.64
CA LEU A 132 -26.54 -1.07 -0.46
C LEU A 132 -26.11 -0.82 1.00
N GLY A 133 -26.93 -1.24 1.99
CA GLY A 133 -26.64 -1.09 3.41
C GLY A 133 -25.36 -1.80 3.83
N LEU A 134 -25.18 -3.05 3.42
CA LEU A 134 -23.96 -3.81 3.61
C LEU A 134 -22.78 -3.08 2.95
N GLY A 135 -22.93 -2.66 1.69
CA GLY A 135 -21.91 -1.95 0.93
C GLY A 135 -21.39 -0.71 1.65
N VAL A 136 -22.30 0.18 2.07
CA VAL A 136 -21.95 1.43 2.79
C VAL A 136 -21.27 1.13 4.12
N THR A 137 -21.75 0.14 4.86
CA THR A 137 -21.19 -0.22 6.17
C THR A 137 -19.77 -0.77 6.02
N VAL A 138 -19.55 -1.67 5.07
CA VAL A 138 -18.21 -2.21 4.76
C VAL A 138 -17.26 -1.10 4.32
N LEU A 139 -17.68 -0.21 3.42
CA LEU A 139 -16.86 0.93 2.98
C LEU A 139 -16.50 1.86 4.16
N THR A 140 -17.40 2.00 5.13
CA THR A 140 -17.13 2.76 6.37
C THR A 140 -16.05 2.08 7.21
N VAL A 141 -16.15 0.77 7.44
CA VAL A 141 -15.12 -0.01 8.18
C VAL A 141 -13.75 0.12 7.51
N LEU A 142 -13.72 -0.05 6.19
CA LEU A 142 -12.50 0.08 5.40
C LEU A 142 -11.95 1.52 5.45
N GLY A 143 -12.80 2.54 5.37
CA GLY A 143 -12.42 3.97 5.50
C GLY A 143 -11.76 4.28 6.85
N ILE A 144 -12.35 3.79 7.95
CA ILE A 144 -11.74 3.91 9.29
C ILE A 144 -10.37 3.22 9.32
N GLY A 145 -10.23 2.06 8.67
CA GLY A 145 -8.95 1.36 8.54
C GLY A 145 -7.86 2.22 7.88
N ARG A 146 -8.19 2.96 6.82
CA ARG A 146 -7.25 3.88 6.17
C ARG A 146 -6.83 5.02 7.09
N PHE A 147 -7.76 5.56 7.86
CA PHE A 147 -7.47 6.56 8.88
C PHE A 147 -6.48 6.04 9.92
N VAL A 148 -6.67 4.81 10.42
CA VAL A 148 -5.74 4.16 11.34
C VAL A 148 -4.35 4.02 10.72
N LEU A 149 -4.25 3.56 9.45
CA LEU A 149 -2.97 3.38 8.76
C LEU A 149 -2.23 4.72 8.56
N ALA A 150 -2.94 5.79 8.21
CA ALA A 150 -2.36 7.14 8.11
C ALA A 150 -1.81 7.60 9.47
N GLY A 151 -2.58 7.41 10.55
CA GLY A 151 -2.16 7.71 11.92
C GLY A 151 -0.92 6.94 12.35
N LEU A 152 -0.85 5.63 12.05
CA LEU A 152 0.31 4.79 12.32
C LEU A 152 1.57 5.29 11.57
N SER A 153 1.42 5.67 10.30
CA SER A 153 2.54 6.19 9.49
C SER A 153 3.03 7.55 10.00
N ALA A 154 2.11 8.46 10.35
CA ALA A 154 2.46 9.77 10.92
C ALA A 154 3.11 9.66 12.30
N SER A 155 2.87 8.57 13.04
CA SER A 155 3.40 8.35 14.39
C SER A 155 4.83 7.77 14.41
N LEU A 156 5.33 7.21 13.31
CA LEU A 156 6.63 6.54 13.26
C LEU A 156 7.82 7.43 13.68
N PRO A 157 7.91 8.70 13.24
CA PRO A 157 9.03 9.57 13.61
C PRO A 157 9.14 9.84 15.11
N HIS A 158 8.08 9.61 15.88
CA HIS A 158 8.05 9.82 17.33
C HIS A 158 8.56 8.62 18.15
N VAL A 159 8.64 7.45 17.52
CA VAL A 159 9.01 6.19 18.20
C VAL A 159 10.32 5.57 17.71
N VAL A 160 10.91 6.15 16.65
CA VAL A 160 12.22 5.74 16.10
C VAL A 160 13.06 6.98 15.78
N ASP A 161 14.39 6.84 15.82
CA ASP A 161 15.29 7.91 15.39
C ASP A 161 15.26 8.09 13.87
N GLY A 162 15.59 9.32 13.41
CA GLY A 162 15.61 9.65 11.99
C GLY A 162 16.47 8.72 11.12
N ARG A 163 17.56 8.17 11.67
CA ARG A 163 18.42 7.18 10.98
C ARG A 163 17.73 5.84 10.75
N ASP A 164 16.76 5.47 11.59
CA ASP A 164 16.07 4.18 11.56
C ASP A 164 14.72 4.24 10.84
N LEU A 165 14.25 5.43 10.42
CA LEU A 165 12.97 5.62 9.74
C LEU A 165 12.82 4.77 8.49
N VAL A 166 13.88 4.58 7.68
CA VAL A 166 13.80 3.73 6.49
C VAL A 166 13.52 2.28 6.88
N THR A 167 14.18 1.79 7.94
CA THR A 167 13.97 0.43 8.46
C THR A 167 12.56 0.28 9.05
N ALA A 168 12.10 1.26 9.82
CA ALA A 168 10.76 1.26 10.39
C ALA A 168 9.66 1.31 9.30
N ASN A 169 9.85 2.16 8.27
CA ASN A 169 8.95 2.27 7.12
C ASN A 169 8.96 1.02 6.22
N ALA A 170 10.05 0.27 6.18
CA ALA A 170 10.11 -1.02 5.51
C ALA A 170 9.40 -2.10 6.35
N LEU A 171 9.71 -2.18 7.65
CA LEU A 171 9.22 -3.22 8.55
C LEU A 171 7.72 -3.13 8.78
N THR A 172 7.20 -1.93 9.14
CA THR A 172 5.83 -1.80 9.62
C THR A 172 4.76 -2.10 8.56
N PRO A 173 4.79 -1.55 7.33
CA PRO A 173 3.82 -1.92 6.31
C PRO A 173 3.95 -3.38 5.86
N THR A 174 5.19 -3.87 5.71
CA THR A 174 5.44 -5.24 5.23
C THR A 174 4.95 -6.27 6.23
N SER A 175 5.30 -6.14 7.51
CA SER A 175 4.81 -7.04 8.57
C SER A 175 3.30 -6.95 8.74
N GLY A 176 2.72 -5.76 8.57
CA GLY A 176 1.28 -5.57 8.57
C GLY A 176 0.58 -6.28 7.41
N THR A 177 1.14 -6.23 6.20
CA THR A 177 0.61 -6.97 5.04
C THR A 177 0.69 -8.50 5.27
N ILE A 178 1.80 -8.98 5.86
CA ILE A 178 1.93 -10.38 6.25
C ILE A 178 0.88 -10.76 7.30
N ALA A 179 0.65 -9.91 8.30
CA ALA A 179 -0.37 -10.13 9.32
C ALA A 179 -1.78 -10.20 8.68
N ALA A 180 -2.08 -9.32 7.72
CA ALA A 180 -3.34 -9.37 6.97
C ALA A 180 -3.49 -10.67 6.16
N ALA A 181 -2.42 -11.12 5.48
CA ALA A 181 -2.44 -12.37 4.73
C ALA A 181 -2.66 -13.59 5.65
N ILE A 182 -2.01 -13.61 6.82
CA ILE A 182 -2.22 -14.65 7.85
C ILE A 182 -3.67 -14.58 8.36
N GLY A 183 -4.19 -13.39 8.64
CA GLY A 183 -5.58 -13.20 9.04
C GLY A 183 -6.57 -13.71 8.00
N ALA A 184 -6.33 -13.44 6.72
CA ALA A 184 -7.16 -13.95 5.64
C ALA A 184 -7.10 -15.49 5.55
N LEU A 185 -5.91 -16.09 5.67
CA LEU A 185 -5.74 -17.55 5.68
C LEU A 185 -6.47 -18.19 6.88
N VAL A 186 -6.32 -17.60 8.08
CA VAL A 186 -7.04 -18.05 9.28
C VAL A 186 -8.54 -17.92 9.07
N GLY A 187 -9.03 -16.83 8.47
CA GLY A 187 -10.43 -16.66 8.15
C GLY A 187 -10.97 -17.76 7.24
N VAL A 188 -10.27 -18.06 6.14
CA VAL A 188 -10.65 -19.15 5.23
C VAL A 188 -10.65 -20.51 5.96
N THR A 189 -9.63 -20.78 6.81
CA THR A 189 -9.55 -22.02 7.59
C THR A 189 -10.69 -22.12 8.60
N VAL A 190 -10.98 -21.06 9.36
CA VAL A 190 -12.10 -21.01 10.31
C VAL A 190 -13.41 -21.31 9.58
N ARG A 191 -13.63 -20.69 8.44
CA ARG A 191 -14.83 -20.92 7.62
C ARG A 191 -14.98 -22.40 7.21
N SER A 192 -13.89 -23.06 6.78
CA SER A 192 -13.92 -24.46 6.37
C SER A 192 -14.23 -25.39 7.53
N VAL A 193 -13.74 -25.08 8.75
CA VAL A 193 -13.95 -25.91 9.95
C VAL A 193 -15.36 -25.71 10.55
N VAL A 194 -15.89 -24.50 10.51
CA VAL A 194 -17.19 -24.15 11.12
C VAL A 194 -18.39 -24.55 10.23
N GLY A 195 -18.15 -25.00 9.00
CA GLY A 195 -19.21 -25.55 8.13
C GLY A 195 -19.59 -24.69 6.93
N GLY A 196 -18.82 -23.62 6.62
CA GLY A 196 -19.03 -22.78 5.43
C GLY A 196 -20.26 -21.87 5.52
N GLY A 197 -20.73 -21.40 4.37
CA GLY A 197 -21.92 -20.55 4.25
C GLY A 197 -21.83 -19.20 4.98
N ASP A 198 -22.99 -18.65 5.31
CA ASP A 198 -23.12 -17.37 6.00
C ASP A 198 -22.64 -17.44 7.44
N PHE A 199 -22.92 -18.54 8.14
CA PHE A 199 -22.50 -18.76 9.53
C PHE A 199 -20.96 -18.70 9.68
N GLY A 200 -20.22 -19.31 8.75
CA GLY A 200 -18.75 -19.20 8.75
C GLY A 200 -18.27 -17.75 8.57
N SER A 201 -18.93 -16.99 7.70
CA SER A 201 -18.60 -15.56 7.48
C SER A 201 -18.89 -14.71 8.73
N GLU A 202 -19.99 -14.99 9.43
CA GLU A 202 -20.37 -14.32 10.70
C GLU A 202 -19.33 -14.53 11.79
N VAL A 203 -18.92 -15.77 12.02
CA VAL A 203 -17.87 -16.12 12.99
C VAL A 203 -16.58 -15.34 12.71
N ILE A 204 -16.16 -15.27 11.44
CA ILE A 204 -14.95 -14.55 11.05
C ILE A 204 -15.12 -13.05 11.28
N LEU A 205 -16.28 -12.46 10.97
CA LEU A 205 -16.57 -11.05 11.20
C LEU A 205 -16.57 -10.69 12.70
N ILE A 206 -17.10 -11.56 13.56
CA ILE A 206 -17.04 -11.39 15.01
C ILE A 206 -15.60 -11.44 15.50
N LEU A 207 -14.78 -12.40 15.01
CA LEU A 207 -13.36 -12.45 15.33
C LEU A 207 -12.61 -11.20 14.86
N ALA A 208 -12.96 -10.66 13.69
CA ALA A 208 -12.39 -9.41 13.19
C ALA A 208 -12.76 -8.22 14.11
N ALA A 209 -14.02 -8.13 14.55
CA ALA A 209 -14.48 -7.08 15.47
C ALA A 209 -13.74 -7.15 16.82
N ILE A 210 -13.59 -8.36 17.39
CA ILE A 210 -12.81 -8.57 18.61
C ILE A 210 -11.35 -8.14 18.40
N GLY A 211 -10.73 -8.49 17.29
CA GLY A 211 -9.36 -8.11 16.98
C GLY A 211 -9.19 -6.60 16.80
N PHE A 212 -10.14 -5.89 16.19
CA PHE A 212 -10.14 -4.43 16.14
C PHE A 212 -10.27 -3.81 17.54
N ALA A 213 -11.16 -4.34 18.38
CA ALA A 213 -11.28 -3.90 19.77
C ALA A 213 -9.96 -4.10 20.53
N LEU A 214 -9.33 -5.27 20.36
CA LEU A 214 -8.01 -5.57 20.95
C LEU A 214 -6.93 -4.59 20.47
N ALA A 215 -6.89 -4.24 19.18
CA ALA A 215 -5.97 -3.22 18.66
C ALA A 215 -6.19 -1.86 19.33
N GLY A 216 -7.46 -1.48 19.56
CA GLY A 216 -7.79 -0.27 20.32
C GLY A 216 -7.31 -0.31 21.77
N VAL A 217 -7.48 -1.44 22.46
CA VAL A 217 -6.98 -1.64 23.84
C VAL A 217 -5.45 -1.63 23.88
N LEU A 218 -4.77 -2.26 22.92
CA LEU A 218 -3.32 -2.22 22.82
C LEU A 218 -2.78 -0.79 22.65
N ALA A 219 -3.49 0.07 21.93
CA ALA A 219 -3.12 1.46 21.75
C ALA A 219 -3.14 2.25 23.08
N LEU A 220 -3.92 1.82 24.08
CA LEU A 220 -3.91 2.41 25.41
C LEU A 220 -2.59 2.25 26.17
N ARG A 221 -1.77 1.25 25.79
CA ARG A 221 -0.43 1.02 26.40
C ARG A 221 0.60 2.06 25.97
N ILE A 222 0.29 2.87 24.95
CA ILE A 222 1.16 3.95 24.46
C ILE A 222 0.92 5.18 25.34
N GLY A 223 1.95 5.92 25.67
CA GLY A 223 1.83 7.18 26.43
C GLY A 223 0.97 8.20 25.70
N LYS A 224 0.22 9.03 26.42
CA LYS A 224 -0.74 9.98 25.82
C LYS A 224 -0.11 10.93 24.81
N ASP A 225 1.09 11.40 25.08
CA ASP A 225 1.78 12.42 24.27
C ASP A 225 2.96 11.84 23.46
N THR A 226 3.15 10.49 23.48
CA THR A 226 4.28 9.82 22.82
C THR A 226 4.23 9.91 21.30
N LEU A 227 3.04 9.96 20.69
CA LEU A 227 2.87 9.89 19.23
C LEU A 227 2.64 11.26 18.55
N GLY A 228 2.66 12.36 19.34
CA GLY A 228 2.30 13.70 18.87
C GLY A 228 0.84 13.82 18.41
N PRO A 229 0.42 15.01 17.96
CA PRO A 229 0.95 16.28 18.42
C PRO A 229 0.64 16.51 19.90
N SER A 230 1.44 17.32 20.59
CA SER A 230 1.23 17.63 22.01
C SER A 230 0.05 18.60 22.16
N GLY A 231 -1.04 18.09 22.74
CA GLY A 231 -2.25 18.88 23.03
C GLY A 231 -3.33 18.79 21.96
N GLU A 232 -4.60 18.90 22.40
CA GLU A 232 -5.77 18.98 21.50
C GLU A 232 -5.97 20.42 21.05
N LYS A 233 -5.93 20.66 19.74
CA LYS A 233 -6.39 21.92 19.17
C LYS A 233 -7.91 21.84 18.93
N PRO A 234 -8.67 22.94 19.11
CA PRO A 234 -10.11 22.94 18.87
C PRO A 234 -10.47 22.39 17.49
N ALA A 235 -11.54 21.59 17.43
CA ALA A 235 -12.05 21.09 16.16
C ALA A 235 -12.61 22.26 15.34
N ASP A 236 -12.06 22.49 14.16
CA ASP A 236 -12.65 23.44 13.22
C ASP A 236 -13.90 22.85 12.55
N SER A 237 -14.72 23.74 12.04
CA SER A 237 -15.82 23.42 11.14
C SER A 237 -15.30 22.68 9.87
N ILE A 238 -16.21 22.07 9.08
CA ILE A 238 -15.90 21.45 7.77
C ILE A 238 -15.07 22.40 6.89
N ARG A 239 -15.33 23.72 7.00
CA ARG A 239 -14.54 24.76 6.31
C ARG A 239 -13.08 24.77 6.73
N GLY A 240 -12.78 24.53 8.02
CA GLY A 240 -11.42 24.40 8.54
C GLY A 240 -10.71 23.11 8.06
N VAL A 241 -11.47 22.05 7.79
CA VAL A 241 -10.92 20.82 7.20
C VAL A 241 -10.50 21.07 5.75
N VAL A 242 -11.35 21.71 4.94
CA VAL A 242 -11.01 22.05 3.55
C VAL A 242 -9.82 23.02 3.49
N SER A 243 -9.79 24.04 4.34
CA SER A 243 -8.62 24.95 4.41
C SER A 243 -7.35 24.19 4.82
N GLY A 244 -7.44 23.25 5.75
CA GLY A 244 -6.33 22.39 6.17
C GLY A 244 -5.76 21.53 5.04
N LEU A 245 -6.61 21.05 4.12
CA LEU A 245 -6.16 20.35 2.91
C LEU A 245 -5.41 21.27 1.95
N VAL A 246 -5.95 22.46 1.73
CA VAL A 246 -5.29 23.49 0.90
C VAL A 246 -3.94 23.86 1.50
N ASP A 247 -3.85 23.97 2.84
CA ASP A 247 -2.58 24.22 3.52
C ASP A 247 -1.61 23.05 3.37
N GLY A 248 -2.07 21.80 3.47
CA GLY A 248 -1.26 20.62 3.19
C GLY A 248 -0.71 20.59 1.76
N LEU A 249 -1.55 20.95 0.77
CA LEU A 249 -1.11 21.10 -0.63
C LEU A 249 -0.11 22.25 -0.79
N ARG A 250 -0.31 23.38 -0.08
CA ARG A 250 0.61 24.53 -0.11
C ARG A 250 1.98 24.14 0.48
N VAL A 251 2.00 23.50 1.63
CA VAL A 251 3.24 23.00 2.26
C VAL A 251 3.96 22.02 1.34
N LEU A 252 3.23 21.08 0.74
CA LEU A 252 3.79 20.15 -0.24
C LEU A 252 4.30 20.87 -1.49
N GLY A 253 3.65 21.97 -1.89
CA GLY A 253 4.08 22.82 -3.02
C GLY A 253 5.40 23.55 -2.77
N GLN A 254 5.73 23.88 -1.51
CA GLN A 254 6.92 24.63 -1.12
C GLN A 254 8.20 23.79 -1.15
N ASP A 255 8.11 22.49 -0.81
CA ASP A 255 9.26 21.59 -0.84
C ASP A 255 9.21 20.65 -2.06
N ARG A 256 10.28 20.73 -2.86
CA ARG A 256 10.42 19.91 -4.07
C ARG A 256 10.65 18.43 -3.76
N ILE A 257 11.23 18.09 -2.61
CA ILE A 257 11.61 16.71 -2.29
C ILE A 257 10.37 15.85 -2.01
N PRO A 258 9.49 16.18 -1.03
CA PRO A 258 8.28 15.39 -0.79
C PRO A 258 7.32 15.41 -1.98
N ARG A 259 7.18 16.55 -2.68
CA ARG A 259 6.36 16.63 -3.90
C ARG A 259 6.82 15.63 -4.96
N ARG A 260 8.13 15.58 -5.26
CA ARG A 260 8.69 14.62 -6.24
C ARG A 260 8.55 13.18 -5.76
N ALA A 261 8.72 12.92 -4.46
CA ALA A 261 8.53 11.61 -3.87
C ALA A 261 7.10 11.09 -4.06
N ILE A 262 6.09 11.94 -3.81
CA ILE A 262 4.67 11.60 -4.02
C ILE A 262 4.37 11.37 -5.51
N THR A 263 4.88 12.23 -6.39
CA THR A 263 4.70 12.07 -7.85
C THR A 263 5.23 10.73 -8.34
N VAL A 264 6.40 10.32 -7.88
CA VAL A 264 7.03 9.05 -8.29
C VAL A 264 6.20 7.84 -7.86
N VAL A 265 5.66 7.86 -6.64
CA VAL A 265 4.74 6.80 -6.19
C VAL A 265 3.46 6.80 -7.02
N GLY A 266 2.88 7.98 -7.29
CA GLY A 266 1.69 8.12 -8.14
C GLY A 266 1.89 7.53 -9.54
N MET A 267 3.01 7.85 -10.21
CA MET A 267 3.34 7.29 -11.53
C MET A 267 3.51 5.78 -11.49
N HIS A 268 4.19 5.25 -10.46
CA HIS A 268 4.27 3.81 -10.26
C HIS A 268 2.89 3.18 -10.04
N ARG A 269 1.98 3.84 -9.31
CA ARG A 269 0.62 3.32 -9.06
C ARG A 269 -0.25 3.30 -10.32
N ILE A 270 -0.14 4.30 -11.19
CA ILE A 270 -0.77 4.25 -12.52
C ILE A 270 -0.27 3.04 -13.29
N ALA A 271 1.05 2.87 -13.40
CA ALA A 271 1.68 1.74 -14.05
C ALA A 271 1.21 0.40 -13.47
N PHE A 272 1.22 0.27 -12.15
CA PHE A 272 0.77 -0.93 -11.44
C PHE A 272 -0.72 -1.22 -11.68
N GLY A 273 -1.58 -0.19 -11.74
CA GLY A 273 -3.00 -0.34 -12.07
C GLY A 273 -3.22 -0.86 -13.48
N VAL A 274 -2.54 -0.29 -14.48
CA VAL A 274 -2.57 -0.78 -15.88
C VAL A 274 -2.17 -2.25 -15.95
N LEU A 275 -1.06 -2.63 -15.30
CA LEU A 275 -0.56 -4.00 -15.33
C LEU A 275 -1.44 -4.97 -14.55
N THR A 276 -2.06 -4.54 -13.46
CA THR A 276 -2.99 -5.38 -12.67
C THR A 276 -4.24 -5.72 -13.48
N ALA A 277 -4.88 -4.72 -14.10
CA ALA A 277 -6.04 -4.95 -14.95
C ALA A 277 -5.67 -5.77 -16.19
N GLY A 278 -4.54 -5.47 -16.82
CA GLY A 278 -4.04 -6.21 -17.98
C GLY A 278 -3.73 -7.68 -17.64
N ALA A 279 -3.10 -7.96 -16.51
CA ALA A 279 -2.81 -9.32 -16.07
C ALA A 279 -4.11 -10.11 -15.80
N LEU A 280 -5.12 -9.48 -15.19
CA LEU A 280 -6.42 -10.11 -14.96
C LEU A 280 -7.12 -10.46 -16.29
N LEU A 281 -7.13 -9.54 -17.26
CA LEU A 281 -7.71 -9.78 -18.57
C LEU A 281 -6.95 -10.87 -19.34
N LEU A 282 -5.61 -10.83 -19.36
CA LEU A 282 -4.78 -11.85 -20.01
C LEU A 282 -5.06 -13.25 -19.45
N VAL A 283 -5.12 -13.37 -18.13
CA VAL A 283 -5.36 -14.66 -17.48
C VAL A 283 -6.74 -15.19 -17.80
N ARG A 284 -7.75 -14.33 -17.83
CA ARG A 284 -9.14 -14.73 -18.11
C ARG A 284 -9.38 -15.10 -19.56
N GLU A 285 -8.89 -14.30 -20.49
CA GLU A 285 -9.30 -14.35 -21.88
C GLU A 285 -8.25 -14.98 -22.81
N THR A 286 -6.96 -14.96 -22.40
CA THR A 286 -5.88 -15.49 -23.26
C THR A 286 -5.31 -16.81 -22.73
N PHE A 287 -5.13 -16.95 -21.41
CA PHE A 287 -4.54 -18.16 -20.85
C PHE A 287 -5.57 -19.26 -20.53
N ASN A 288 -6.85 -18.92 -20.45
CA ASN A 288 -7.93 -19.86 -20.12
C ASN A 288 -9.05 -19.77 -21.18
N GLU A 289 -8.77 -20.16 -22.41
CA GLU A 289 -9.72 -20.14 -23.54
C GLU A 289 -10.96 -21.01 -23.35
N THR A 290 -11.00 -21.88 -22.34
CA THR A 290 -12.13 -22.75 -22.02
C THR A 290 -12.48 -22.74 -20.52
N VAL A 291 -13.49 -21.93 -20.18
CA VAL A 291 -14.54 -22.20 -19.16
C VAL A 291 -14.11 -22.71 -17.78
N GLN A 292 -12.96 -22.33 -17.23
CA GLN A 292 -12.69 -22.57 -15.81
C GLN A 292 -12.36 -21.27 -15.10
N ALA A 293 -13.40 -20.54 -14.67
CA ALA A 293 -13.27 -19.31 -13.89
C ALA A 293 -12.37 -19.51 -12.66
N ASP A 294 -12.41 -20.69 -12.04
CA ASP A 294 -11.59 -21.02 -10.88
C ASP A 294 -10.09 -21.11 -11.21
N SER A 295 -9.71 -21.59 -12.41
CA SER A 295 -8.30 -21.64 -12.83
C SER A 295 -7.75 -20.25 -13.10
N ALA A 296 -8.52 -19.35 -13.70
CA ALA A 296 -8.16 -17.95 -13.94
C ALA A 296 -7.95 -17.19 -12.63
N LEU A 297 -8.84 -17.39 -11.65
CA LEU A 297 -8.70 -16.81 -10.30
C LEU A 297 -7.45 -17.31 -9.60
N GLY A 298 -7.16 -18.63 -9.69
CA GLY A 298 -5.95 -19.22 -9.14
C GLY A 298 -4.68 -18.63 -9.76
N GLN A 299 -4.64 -18.50 -11.08
CA GLN A 299 -3.49 -17.90 -11.79
C GLN A 299 -3.31 -16.42 -11.43
N PHE A 300 -4.39 -15.63 -11.33
CA PHE A 300 -4.32 -14.24 -10.91
C PHE A 300 -3.84 -14.12 -9.47
N ALA A 301 -4.26 -15.02 -8.57
CA ALA A 301 -3.75 -15.08 -7.20
C ALA A 301 -2.24 -15.36 -7.16
N ILE A 302 -1.73 -16.25 -8.02
CA ILE A 302 -0.29 -16.55 -8.13
C ILE A 302 0.49 -15.32 -8.64
N ILE A 303 -0.03 -14.58 -9.62
CA ILE A 303 0.57 -13.32 -10.10
C ILE A 303 0.62 -12.29 -8.95
N THR A 304 -0.47 -12.16 -8.20
CA THR A 304 -0.55 -11.25 -7.05
C THR A 304 0.44 -11.66 -5.95
N ALA A 305 0.58 -12.97 -5.68
CA ALA A 305 1.58 -13.50 -4.76
C ALA A 305 3.01 -13.20 -5.21
N ALA A 306 3.32 -13.32 -6.51
CA ALA A 306 4.63 -12.93 -7.06
C ALA A 306 4.91 -11.45 -6.83
N ALA A 307 3.93 -10.55 -7.04
CA ALA A 307 4.08 -9.13 -6.73
C ALA A 307 4.30 -8.89 -5.23
N ALA A 308 3.61 -9.63 -4.35
CA ALA A 308 3.80 -9.54 -2.90
C ALA A 308 5.20 -10.00 -2.47
N ILE A 309 5.72 -11.07 -3.06
CA ILE A 309 7.10 -11.54 -2.83
C ILE A 309 8.09 -10.46 -3.28
N GLY A 310 7.89 -9.87 -4.46
CA GLY A 310 8.69 -8.74 -4.92
C GLY A 310 8.69 -7.57 -3.94
N ALA A 311 7.53 -7.21 -3.42
CA ALA A 311 7.39 -6.15 -2.42
C ALA A 311 8.13 -6.51 -1.12
N LEU A 312 8.08 -7.77 -0.66
CA LEU A 312 8.84 -8.24 0.49
C LEU A 312 10.35 -8.09 0.27
N ILE A 313 10.86 -8.50 -0.89
CA ILE A 313 12.27 -8.32 -1.27
C ILE A 313 12.63 -6.83 -1.27
N GLY A 314 11.79 -5.98 -1.85
CA GLY A 314 11.97 -4.52 -1.84
C GLY A 314 12.05 -3.95 -0.42
N ALA A 315 11.17 -4.40 0.48
CA ALA A 315 11.18 -3.97 1.89
C ALA A 315 12.48 -4.35 2.60
N VAL A 316 12.98 -5.57 2.38
CA VAL A 316 14.19 -6.10 3.02
C VAL A 316 15.45 -5.39 2.50
N LEU A 317 15.54 -5.14 1.19
CA LEU A 317 16.75 -4.58 0.57
C LEU A 317 16.83 -3.05 0.68
N THR A 318 15.69 -2.34 0.69
CA THR A 318 15.67 -0.87 0.67
C THR A 318 16.45 -0.21 1.81
N PRO A 319 16.36 -0.64 3.09
CA PRO A 319 17.11 -0.01 4.17
C PRO A 319 18.62 -0.03 3.98
N GLY A 320 19.16 -1.18 3.55
CA GLY A 320 20.60 -1.32 3.27
C GLY A 320 21.04 -0.53 2.04
N ALA A 321 20.24 -0.61 0.98
CA ALA A 321 20.52 0.08 -0.27
C ALA A 321 20.48 1.61 -0.13
N THR A 322 19.50 2.15 0.63
CA THR A 322 19.39 3.60 0.85
C THR A 322 20.53 4.17 1.69
N ARG A 323 21.09 3.40 2.62
CA ARG A 323 22.30 3.80 3.39
C ARG A 323 23.51 3.95 2.46
N ARG A 324 23.63 3.11 1.42
CA ARG A 324 24.77 3.13 0.50
C ARG A 324 24.61 4.11 -0.65
N TYR A 325 23.40 4.17 -1.25
CA TYR A 325 23.14 4.88 -2.52
C TYR A 325 22.30 6.13 -2.36
N GLY A 326 21.60 6.28 -1.22
CA GLY A 326 20.61 7.32 -0.98
C GLY A 326 19.22 6.97 -1.54
N ALA A 327 18.18 7.54 -0.93
CA ALA A 327 16.79 7.23 -1.25
C ALA A 327 16.41 7.57 -2.71
N VAL A 328 16.88 8.70 -3.24
CA VAL A 328 16.54 9.15 -4.62
C VAL A 328 17.15 8.21 -5.67
N ARG A 329 18.43 7.83 -5.51
CA ARG A 329 19.10 6.92 -6.46
C ARG A 329 18.49 5.53 -6.42
N TRP A 330 18.22 5.02 -5.21
CA TRP A 330 17.58 3.71 -5.02
C TRP A 330 16.20 3.65 -5.65
N SER A 331 15.35 4.66 -5.41
CA SER A 331 14.02 4.76 -6.05
C SER A 331 14.12 4.83 -7.56
N GLY A 332 15.08 5.60 -8.09
CA GLY A 332 15.32 5.69 -9.53
C GLY A 332 15.74 4.35 -10.16
N PHE A 333 16.61 3.59 -9.48
CA PHE A 333 16.98 2.22 -9.89
C PHE A 333 15.75 1.30 -9.88
N ALA A 334 14.96 1.32 -8.80
CA ALA A 334 13.75 0.50 -8.66
C ALA A 334 12.74 0.77 -9.78
N LEU A 335 12.54 2.04 -10.16
CA LEU A 335 11.67 2.41 -11.27
C LEU A 335 12.25 2.00 -12.64
N LEU A 336 13.53 2.17 -12.83
CA LEU A 336 14.20 1.81 -14.08
C LEU A 336 14.09 0.31 -14.35
N GLN A 337 14.39 -0.53 -13.34
CA GLN A 337 14.24 -1.98 -13.48
C GLN A 337 12.79 -2.41 -13.69
N ALA A 338 11.82 -1.73 -13.04
CA ALA A 338 10.40 -2.01 -13.27
C ALA A 338 9.96 -1.63 -14.68
N GLY A 339 10.44 -0.50 -15.21
CA GLY A 339 10.14 -0.06 -16.58
C GLY A 339 10.80 -0.92 -17.66
N THR A 340 12.01 -1.43 -17.43
CA THR A 340 12.73 -2.27 -18.40
C THR A 340 12.38 -3.75 -18.22
N LEU A 341 12.76 -4.33 -17.09
CA LEU A 341 12.54 -5.75 -16.81
C LEU A 341 11.07 -6.06 -16.52
N GLY A 342 10.42 -5.27 -15.62
CA GLY A 342 9.06 -5.54 -15.20
C GLY A 342 8.05 -5.42 -16.33
N ALA A 343 7.97 -4.25 -16.97
CA ALA A 343 7.06 -4.03 -18.10
C ALA A 343 7.47 -4.86 -19.33
N GLY A 344 8.77 -5.07 -19.56
CA GLY A 344 9.26 -5.91 -20.66
C GLY A 344 8.85 -7.38 -20.52
N LEU A 345 8.92 -7.96 -19.32
CA LEU A 345 8.45 -9.33 -19.07
C LEU A 345 6.94 -9.45 -19.23
N ILE A 346 6.14 -8.47 -18.78
CA ILE A 346 4.69 -8.49 -18.98
C ILE A 346 4.35 -8.35 -20.48
N PHE A 347 5.08 -7.49 -21.22
CA PHE A 347 4.97 -7.40 -22.67
C PHE A 347 5.22 -8.76 -23.35
N ILE A 348 6.32 -9.44 -22.97
CA ILE A 348 6.64 -10.78 -23.49
C ILE A 348 5.51 -11.76 -23.14
N GLY A 349 5.04 -11.78 -21.90
CA GLY A 349 3.97 -12.65 -21.47
C GLY A 349 2.64 -12.42 -22.20
N ALA A 350 2.38 -11.18 -22.65
CA ALA A 350 1.22 -10.86 -23.44
C ALA A 350 1.33 -11.29 -24.92
N VAL A 351 2.53 -11.20 -25.50
CA VAL A 351 2.77 -11.55 -26.93
C VAL A 351 2.95 -13.05 -27.12
N THR A 352 3.62 -13.73 -26.17
CA THR A 352 4.01 -15.15 -26.28
C THR A 352 3.24 -16.10 -25.37
N PRO A 353 2.10 -15.75 -24.80
CA PRO A 353 1.39 -16.32 -23.67
C PRO A 353 2.28 -17.08 -22.66
N ALA A 354 3.36 -16.42 -22.20
CA ALA A 354 4.31 -17.01 -21.27
C ALA A 354 3.95 -16.63 -19.81
N PHE A 355 3.28 -17.50 -19.08
CA PHE A 355 2.84 -17.25 -17.71
C PHE A 355 4.01 -16.91 -16.76
N ALA A 356 5.17 -17.60 -16.92
CA ALA A 356 6.35 -17.32 -16.12
C ALA A 356 6.87 -15.87 -16.31
N ALA A 357 6.72 -15.29 -17.50
CA ALA A 357 7.09 -13.90 -17.74
C ALA A 357 6.16 -12.93 -16.98
N LEU A 358 4.85 -13.22 -16.89
CA LEU A 358 3.93 -12.44 -16.06
C LEU A 358 4.33 -12.46 -14.58
N LEU A 359 4.75 -13.63 -14.07
CA LEU A 359 5.23 -13.75 -12.68
C LEU A 359 6.48 -12.92 -12.43
N GLY A 360 7.47 -13.01 -13.33
CA GLY A 360 8.69 -12.19 -13.24
C GLY A 360 8.42 -10.70 -13.30
N GLY A 361 7.51 -10.28 -14.19
CA GLY A 361 7.06 -8.90 -14.31
C GLY A 361 6.35 -8.40 -13.04
N ALA A 362 5.43 -9.20 -12.49
CA ALA A 362 4.71 -8.88 -11.26
C ALA A 362 5.66 -8.75 -10.06
N LEU A 363 6.62 -9.68 -9.91
CA LEU A 363 7.66 -9.63 -8.88
C LEU A 363 8.48 -8.33 -8.98
N SER A 364 8.93 -7.99 -10.19
CA SER A 364 9.67 -6.76 -10.48
C SER A 364 8.87 -5.50 -10.10
N MET A 365 7.59 -5.45 -10.45
CA MET A 365 6.69 -4.35 -10.11
C MET A 365 6.46 -4.22 -8.61
N GLY A 366 6.23 -5.34 -7.91
CA GLY A 366 6.07 -5.35 -6.46
C GLY A 366 7.32 -4.83 -5.74
N PHE A 367 8.51 -5.30 -6.16
CA PHE A 367 9.79 -4.81 -5.65
C PHE A 367 9.94 -3.30 -5.78
N ALA A 368 9.66 -2.76 -6.97
CA ALA A 368 9.77 -1.33 -7.22
C ALA A 368 8.76 -0.53 -6.39
N GLY A 369 7.51 -0.98 -6.34
CA GLY A 369 6.46 -0.30 -5.61
C GLY A 369 6.77 -0.15 -4.13
N GLN A 370 7.26 -1.19 -3.49
CA GLN A 370 7.62 -1.15 -2.08
C GLN A 370 8.90 -0.32 -1.84
N SER A 371 9.92 -0.48 -2.68
CA SER A 371 11.16 0.30 -2.58
C SER A 371 10.90 1.80 -2.68
N VAL A 372 10.13 2.22 -3.68
CA VAL A 372 9.77 3.63 -3.89
C VAL A 372 8.91 4.15 -2.75
N LYS A 373 7.94 3.34 -2.28
CA LYS A 373 7.07 3.74 -1.15
C LYS A 373 7.87 3.97 0.13
N VAL A 374 8.74 3.05 0.53
CA VAL A 374 9.58 3.16 1.73
C VAL A 374 10.46 4.42 1.68
N CYS A 375 11.07 4.69 0.53
CA CYS A 375 11.88 5.90 0.34
C CYS A 375 11.02 7.17 0.43
N SER A 376 9.84 7.17 -0.19
CA SER A 376 8.94 8.33 -0.21
C SER A 376 8.36 8.63 1.17
N ASP A 377 7.89 7.62 1.90
CA ASP A 377 7.42 7.77 3.27
C ASP A 377 8.50 8.42 4.16
N THR A 378 9.75 7.94 4.04
CA THR A 378 10.89 8.48 4.80
C THR A 378 11.20 9.93 4.43
N LEU A 379 11.18 10.26 3.12
CA LEU A 379 11.43 11.63 2.66
C LEU A 379 10.34 12.61 3.12
N ILE A 380 9.08 12.19 3.09
CA ILE A 380 7.95 12.98 3.61
C ILE A 380 8.14 13.23 5.11
N GLN A 381 8.41 12.17 5.90
CA GLN A 381 8.59 12.26 7.35
C GLN A 381 9.76 13.13 7.79
N ARG A 382 10.78 13.30 6.93
CA ARG A 382 11.97 14.12 7.22
C ARG A 382 11.83 15.58 6.83
N HIS A 383 10.97 15.90 5.87
CA HIS A 383 10.89 17.24 5.29
C HIS A 383 9.60 17.98 5.65
N ILE A 384 8.55 17.26 6.05
CA ILE A 384 7.28 17.87 6.41
C ILE A 384 7.21 18.05 7.93
N PRO A 385 6.89 19.26 8.42
CA PRO A 385 6.67 19.52 9.83
C PRO A 385 5.56 18.63 10.42
N ASP A 386 5.71 18.28 11.70
CA ASP A 386 4.81 17.33 12.36
C ASP A 386 3.34 17.77 12.39
N ASP A 387 3.09 19.06 12.49
CA ASP A 387 1.74 19.67 12.47
C ASP A 387 1.04 19.63 11.09
N HIS A 388 1.74 19.21 10.03
CA HIS A 388 1.22 19.01 8.67
C HIS A 388 1.35 17.57 8.18
N LEU A 389 2.04 16.72 8.93
CA LEU A 389 2.42 15.38 8.50
C LEU A 389 1.20 14.48 8.24
N GLY A 390 0.17 14.56 9.10
CA GLY A 390 -1.07 13.82 8.93
C GLY A 390 -1.82 14.19 7.65
N ARG A 391 -1.90 15.51 7.35
CA ARG A 391 -2.55 16.01 6.11
C ARG A 391 -1.80 15.56 4.87
N VAL A 392 -0.47 15.63 4.89
CA VAL A 392 0.36 15.21 3.75
C VAL A 392 0.25 13.70 3.53
N PHE A 393 0.23 12.87 4.58
CA PHE A 393 0.02 11.43 4.43
C PHE A 393 -1.38 11.08 3.92
N ALA A 394 -2.41 11.81 4.35
CA ALA A 394 -3.76 11.64 3.85
C ALA A 394 -3.88 11.99 2.36
N LEU A 395 -3.27 13.12 1.95
CA LEU A 395 -3.15 13.49 0.53
C LEU A 395 -2.36 12.46 -0.27
N PHE A 396 -1.27 11.93 0.30
CA PHE A 396 -0.45 10.90 -0.31
C PHE A 396 -1.26 9.62 -0.55
N ASP A 397 -2.01 9.15 0.45
CA ASP A 397 -2.86 7.95 0.31
C ASP A 397 -3.96 8.17 -0.74
N MET A 398 -4.57 9.36 -0.79
CA MET A 398 -5.54 9.74 -1.81
C MET A 398 -4.92 9.66 -3.22
N ILE A 399 -3.76 10.29 -3.44
CA ILE A 399 -3.06 10.30 -4.73
C ILE A 399 -2.73 8.87 -5.17
N VAL A 400 -2.23 8.05 -4.25
CA VAL A 400 -1.88 6.65 -4.50
C VAL A 400 -3.09 5.83 -4.96
N ASN A 401 -4.24 5.98 -4.30
CA ASN A 401 -5.46 5.24 -4.64
C ASN A 401 -6.10 5.73 -5.94
N VAL A 402 -6.19 7.06 -6.13
CA VAL A 402 -6.70 7.65 -7.38
C VAL A 402 -5.82 7.24 -8.57
N ALA A 403 -4.50 7.29 -8.41
CA ALA A 403 -3.56 6.87 -9.45
C ALA A 403 -3.71 5.39 -9.81
N LEU A 404 -3.91 4.53 -8.82
CA LEU A 404 -4.15 3.09 -9.04
C LEU A 404 -5.45 2.87 -9.82
N VAL A 405 -6.56 3.45 -9.37
CA VAL A 405 -7.86 3.32 -10.03
C VAL A 405 -7.82 3.92 -11.44
N PHE A 406 -7.15 5.06 -11.61
CA PHE A 406 -6.95 5.65 -12.94
C PHE A 406 -6.22 4.68 -13.88
N GLY A 407 -5.14 4.03 -13.42
CA GLY A 407 -4.41 3.04 -14.22
C GLY A 407 -5.29 1.83 -14.60
N ILE A 408 -6.06 1.29 -13.65
CA ILE A 408 -7.00 0.19 -13.89
C ILE A 408 -8.07 0.60 -14.91
N THR A 409 -8.68 1.76 -14.71
CA THR A 409 -9.71 2.30 -15.59
C THR A 409 -9.16 2.56 -16.99
N LEU A 410 -7.98 3.16 -17.08
CA LEU A 410 -7.31 3.39 -18.37
C LEU A 410 -7.15 2.08 -19.13
N MET A 411 -6.63 1.02 -18.48
CA MET A 411 -6.45 -0.29 -19.10
C MET A 411 -7.79 -0.90 -19.54
N ALA A 412 -8.83 -0.78 -18.73
CA ALA A 412 -10.17 -1.30 -19.05
C ALA A 412 -10.77 -0.66 -20.32
N PHE A 413 -10.49 0.61 -20.59
CA PHE A 413 -11.00 1.31 -21.78
C PHE A 413 -10.12 1.14 -23.02
N ILE A 414 -8.81 0.98 -22.86
CA ILE A 414 -7.88 0.92 -24.01
C ILE A 414 -7.55 -0.51 -24.43
N SER A 415 -7.74 -1.50 -23.53
CA SER A 415 -7.41 -2.89 -23.83
C SER A 415 -8.45 -3.54 -24.73
N PRO A 416 -8.05 -4.39 -25.70
CA PRO A 416 -8.96 -5.35 -26.30
C PRO A 416 -9.47 -6.32 -25.22
N ILE A 417 -10.59 -6.99 -25.49
CA ILE A 417 -11.23 -7.95 -24.56
C ILE A 417 -10.22 -9.03 -24.13
N SER A 418 -9.36 -9.49 -25.04
CA SER A 418 -8.30 -10.48 -24.75
C SER A 418 -7.25 -10.06 -23.72
N GLY A 419 -7.15 -8.77 -23.39
CA GLY A 419 -6.06 -8.23 -22.55
C GLY A 419 -4.73 -8.13 -23.29
N GLN A 420 -4.62 -8.59 -24.54
CA GLN A 420 -3.40 -8.51 -25.35
C GLN A 420 -3.21 -7.08 -25.88
N ALA A 421 -2.63 -6.22 -25.06
CA ALA A 421 -2.33 -4.82 -25.37
C ALA A 421 -0.83 -4.53 -25.24
N PRO A 422 0.05 -5.11 -26.07
CA PRO A 422 1.51 -4.96 -25.91
C PRO A 422 1.96 -3.51 -25.94
N TRP A 423 1.31 -2.65 -26.73
CA TRP A 423 1.58 -1.22 -26.77
C TRP A 423 1.31 -0.51 -25.41
N ALA A 424 0.30 -0.96 -24.64
CA ALA A 424 0.01 -0.42 -23.32
C ALA A 424 1.12 -0.80 -22.32
N TYR A 425 1.61 -2.04 -22.37
CA TYR A 425 2.71 -2.51 -21.51
C TYR A 425 4.04 -1.83 -21.88
N ALA A 426 4.30 -1.61 -23.16
CA ALA A 426 5.44 -0.79 -23.62
C ALA A 426 5.32 0.66 -23.13
N GLY A 427 4.12 1.25 -23.19
CA GLY A 427 3.82 2.59 -22.66
C GLY A 427 4.10 2.71 -21.16
N VAL A 428 3.77 1.68 -20.38
CA VAL A 428 4.12 1.59 -18.95
C VAL A 428 5.64 1.60 -18.76
N GLY A 429 6.37 0.84 -19.59
CA GLY A 429 7.84 0.82 -19.57
C GLY A 429 8.41 2.22 -19.78
N VAL A 430 7.96 2.92 -20.83
CA VAL A 430 8.35 4.31 -21.13
C VAL A 430 8.01 5.26 -19.99
N LEU A 431 6.82 5.15 -19.41
CA LEU A 431 6.39 5.96 -18.27
C LEU A 431 7.35 5.83 -17.08
N LEU A 432 7.68 4.60 -16.69
CA LEU A 432 8.51 4.33 -15.52
C LEU A 432 9.98 4.73 -15.77
N ILE A 433 10.52 4.47 -16.96
CA ILE A 433 11.88 4.88 -17.34
C ILE A 433 12.00 6.42 -17.36
N SER A 434 11.02 7.10 -17.96
CA SER A 434 10.97 8.57 -18.01
C SER A 434 10.85 9.17 -16.61
N THR A 435 10.02 8.56 -15.75
CA THR A 435 9.85 8.95 -14.34
C THR A 435 11.16 8.77 -13.57
N ALA A 436 11.87 7.65 -13.76
CA ALA A 436 13.18 7.41 -13.15
C ALA A 436 14.21 8.47 -13.56
N ALA A 437 14.31 8.75 -14.85
CA ALA A 437 15.22 9.77 -15.39
C ALA A 437 14.89 11.18 -14.85
N TRP A 438 13.62 11.56 -14.83
CA TRP A 438 13.17 12.84 -14.28
C TRP A 438 13.47 12.94 -12.77
N TYR A 439 13.25 11.87 -12.01
CA TYR A 439 13.46 11.86 -10.57
C TYR A 439 14.94 12.04 -10.22
N GLN A 440 15.85 11.41 -10.96
CA GLN A 440 17.28 11.50 -10.72
C GLN A 440 17.90 12.85 -11.10
N ARG A 441 17.32 13.58 -12.06
CA ARG A 441 17.78 14.92 -12.45
C ARG A 441 17.60 15.98 -11.34
N GLY A 442 16.92 15.70 -10.26
CA GLY A 442 16.78 16.60 -9.10
C GLY A 442 18.05 16.66 -8.26
N LYS A 443 18.58 17.85 -8.03
CA LYS A 443 19.89 18.09 -7.39
C LYS A 443 20.04 17.64 -5.93
N SER A 444 19.09 17.01 -5.27
CA SER A 444 19.20 16.56 -3.87
C SER A 444 19.57 15.08 -3.81
N ASN A 445 20.84 14.76 -3.97
CA ASN A 445 21.35 13.38 -3.94
C ASN A 445 21.78 12.88 -2.55
N ARG A 446 21.78 13.71 -1.52
CA ARG A 446 22.21 13.31 -0.17
C ARG A 446 21.12 13.62 0.84
N LEU A 447 20.81 12.66 1.67
CA LEU A 447 20.17 12.92 2.95
C LEU A 447 21.15 13.82 3.76
N PRO A 448 20.69 14.87 4.45
CA PRO A 448 21.57 15.65 5.31
C PRO A 448 22.30 14.68 6.26
N SER A 449 23.61 14.69 6.23
CA SER A 449 24.41 14.02 7.26
C SER A 449 24.18 14.80 8.55
N HIS A 450 23.69 14.14 9.59
CA HIS A 450 23.64 14.70 10.95
C HIS A 450 25.07 14.83 11.53
N THR A 451 25.84 15.78 11.02
CA THR A 451 27.18 16.13 11.56
C THR A 451 27.35 17.64 11.73
N ASP A 452 26.26 18.42 11.69
CA ASP A 452 26.34 19.84 12.03
C ASP A 452 25.19 20.25 12.95
N SER A 453 25.33 19.92 14.24
CA SER A 453 24.82 20.70 15.38
C SER A 453 25.31 20.05 16.69
#